data_dc648dd86ca10030a1b0b6b7acd1e239
#
_entry.id   dc648dd86ca10030a1b0b6b7acd1e239
#
_cell.length_a   1.000
_cell.length_b   1.000
_cell.length_c   1.000
_cell.angle_alpha   90.00
_cell.angle_beta   90.00
_cell.angle_gamma   90.00
#
_symmetry.space_group_name_H-M   'P 1'
#
loop_
_entity.id
_entity.type
_entity.pdbx_description
1 polymer ?
#
loop_
_entity_poly.entity_id
_entity_poly.type
_entity_poly.pdbx_seq_one_letter_code
_entity_poly.pdbx_strand_id
1 'polypeptide(L)'
;MNASLTRWPLTEGHDLIVKRFALGIALIAIVSTAWLRAFPAAGQNHSPATLDSTLRELDRSAKGFHSLSADVERTKVTVVVNDRSTEAGSILVRDDKMLLEMKPPDARTILRTGDTLYIYTPGLKRVEEYNLAQHRAQVDQYLLLGFGTQGRELQKSYLVTLLGEPTVDEKKTVELELTPKSQEARNQISKIQIWFDESSWLPVQQQFNETGSGDYFVIRYSRIVRNPDLGDAHFKPHWPKGTEKVKPQG
;
A
#
# COMPACT_ATOMS: atom_id res chain seq x y z
N MET A 1 -46.66 -42.21 7.66
CA MET A 1 -46.09 -43.52 8.03
C MET A 1 -44.67 -43.32 8.43
N ASN A 2 -44.43 -43.47 9.74
CA ASN A 2 -43.23 -43.86 10.49
C ASN A 2 -41.87 -43.28 10.07
N ALA A 3 -41.33 -42.36 10.80
CA ALA A 3 -40.73 -42.41 12.15
C ALA A 3 -39.63 -43.48 12.30
N SER A 4 -38.40 -43.04 12.45
CA SER A 4 -37.59 -43.55 13.55
C SER A 4 -36.35 -42.66 13.79
N LEU A 5 -36.41 -42.05 14.93
CA LEU A 5 -35.28 -41.54 15.73
C LEU A 5 -34.40 -42.73 16.16
N THR A 6 -33.08 -42.56 16.11
CA THR A 6 -32.21 -43.37 16.96
C THR A 6 -31.06 -42.51 17.48
N ARG A 7 -31.13 -42.36 18.66
CA ARG A 7 -30.48 -41.96 19.90
C ARG A 7 -29.03 -42.42 19.99
N TRP A 8 -28.25 -41.57 20.59
CA TRP A 8 -26.93 -41.78 21.20
C TRP A 8 -26.96 -42.86 22.29
N PRO A 9 -25.80 -43.46 22.63
CA PRO A 9 -25.47 -43.51 24.05
C PRO A 9 -24.09 -42.97 24.40
N LEU A 10 -24.10 -42.26 25.52
CA LEU A 10 -22.99 -42.02 26.45
C LEU A 10 -22.70 -43.31 27.22
N THR A 11 -21.43 -43.60 27.47
CA THR A 11 -20.89 -44.26 28.68
C THR A 11 -19.37 -44.05 28.64
N GLU A 12 -18.78 -43.31 29.53
CA GLU A 12 -18.26 -43.56 30.87
C GLU A 12 -17.40 -44.82 30.99
N GLY A 13 -16.23 -44.67 31.54
CA GLY A 13 -15.42 -45.77 32.12
C GLY A 13 -13.95 -45.36 32.28
N HIS A 14 -13.64 -44.74 33.38
CA HIS A 14 -12.78 -45.13 34.50
C HIS A 14 -11.27 -45.27 34.22
N ASP A 15 -10.55 -44.39 34.84
CA ASP A 15 -9.72 -44.50 36.06
C ASP A 15 -8.86 -45.76 36.23
N LEU A 16 -7.66 -45.48 36.78
CA LEU A 16 -6.70 -46.36 37.42
C LEU A 16 -5.51 -46.82 36.59
N ILE A 17 -4.42 -46.12 36.73
CA ILE A 17 -3.24 -46.71 37.41
C ILE A 17 -2.39 -45.59 37.97
N VAL A 18 -2.68 -45.22 39.21
CA VAL A 18 -1.74 -44.59 40.14
C VAL A 18 -1.05 -45.71 40.89
N LYS A 19 0.21 -45.53 41.10
CA LYS A 19 1.04 -46.04 42.19
C LYS A 19 2.23 -46.94 41.81
N ARG A 20 3.34 -46.44 42.38
CA ARG A 20 4.53 -47.12 42.84
C ARG A 20 5.70 -47.19 41.86
N PHE A 21 6.68 -46.31 42.11
CA PHE A 21 7.93 -46.71 42.74
C PHE A 21 8.60 -45.48 43.34
N ALA A 22 8.61 -45.47 44.66
CA ALA A 22 9.47 -44.62 45.48
C ALA A 22 10.77 -45.40 45.79
N LEU A 23 11.81 -44.71 45.97
CA LEU A 23 13.05 -44.88 46.71
C LEU A 23 14.29 -44.86 45.83
N GLY A 24 15.06 -43.85 46.12
CA GLY A 24 16.49 -44.13 46.29
C GLY A 24 17.43 -43.03 45.83
N ILE A 25 17.98 -42.29 46.80
CA ILE A 25 19.40 -41.93 46.92
C ILE A 25 19.85 -40.56 46.41
N ALA A 26 20.06 -39.72 47.39
CA ALA A 26 21.26 -38.90 47.72
C ALA A 26 21.67 -37.70 46.89
N LEU A 27 21.50 -36.58 47.54
CA LEU A 27 22.41 -35.43 47.72
C LEU A 27 23.70 -35.43 46.89
N ILE A 28 23.78 -34.48 45.92
CA ILE A 28 24.95 -33.68 45.70
C ILE A 28 24.47 -32.24 45.50
N ALA A 29 24.64 -31.38 46.46
CA ALA A 29 24.47 -29.93 46.36
C ALA A 29 25.69 -29.37 45.60
N ILE A 30 25.53 -29.08 44.34
CA ILE A 30 26.45 -28.18 43.62
C ILE A 30 25.75 -26.86 43.49
N VAL A 31 26.19 -25.93 44.39
CA VAL A 31 25.80 -24.51 44.29
C VAL A 31 26.53 -23.95 43.07
N SER A 32 25.88 -24.03 41.92
CA SER A 32 26.26 -23.27 40.75
C SER A 32 25.48 -21.94 40.81
N THR A 33 26.12 -20.93 41.38
CA THR A 33 25.68 -19.52 41.24
C THR A 33 25.79 -19.14 39.79
N ALA A 34 24.78 -19.50 39.01
CA ALA A 34 24.58 -18.95 37.67
C ALA A 34 24.23 -17.49 37.84
N TRP A 35 25.18 -16.63 37.62
CA TRP A 35 24.95 -15.22 37.39
C TRP A 35 24.09 -15.09 36.13
N LEU A 36 22.77 -15.08 36.27
CA LEU A 36 21.88 -14.58 35.26
C LEU A 36 22.20 -13.08 35.09
N ARG A 37 23.11 -12.76 34.19
CA ARG A 37 23.18 -11.42 33.65
C ARG A 37 21.88 -11.23 32.88
N ALA A 38 20.91 -10.59 33.53
CA ALA A 38 19.80 -9.95 32.86
C ALA A 38 20.44 -8.90 31.94
N PHE A 39 20.60 -9.25 30.66
CA PHE A 39 20.80 -8.20 29.65
C PHE A 39 19.55 -7.34 29.72
N PRO A 40 19.66 -6.04 30.03
CA PRO A 40 18.53 -5.18 29.82
C PRO A 40 18.21 -5.30 28.32
N ALA A 41 17.05 -5.86 27.99
CA ALA A 41 16.49 -5.67 26.66
C ALA A 41 16.45 -4.14 26.51
N ALA A 42 17.35 -3.61 25.69
CA ALA A 42 17.28 -2.22 25.26
C ALA A 42 15.98 -2.14 24.46
N GLY A 43 14.88 -1.89 25.18
CA GLY A 43 13.63 -1.46 24.60
C GLY A 43 14.02 -0.22 23.80
N GLN A 44 14.05 -0.32 22.49
CA GLN A 44 14.11 0.86 21.65
C GLN A 44 12.91 1.68 22.06
N ASN A 45 13.15 2.77 22.81
CA ASN A 45 12.14 3.77 23.11
C ASN A 45 11.72 4.37 21.76
N HIS A 46 10.78 3.71 21.10
CA HIS A 46 10.14 4.26 19.92
C HIS A 46 9.25 5.41 20.43
N SER A 47 9.75 6.63 20.28
CA SER A 47 8.90 7.79 20.51
C SER A 47 7.83 7.82 19.43
N PRO A 48 6.54 7.99 19.80
CA PRO A 48 5.46 8.04 18.84
C PRO A 48 5.76 9.06 17.72
N ALA A 49 5.41 8.72 16.49
CA ALA A 49 5.57 9.66 15.39
C ALA A 49 4.76 10.93 15.65
N THR A 50 5.33 12.06 15.32
CA THR A 50 4.61 13.33 15.23
C THR A 50 4.51 13.74 13.78
N LEU A 51 3.52 14.56 13.41
CA LEU A 51 3.39 15.05 12.05
C LEU A 51 4.70 15.69 11.56
N ASP A 52 5.33 16.50 12.40
CA ASP A 52 6.57 17.18 12.06
C ASP A 52 7.75 16.21 11.87
N SER A 53 7.90 15.18 12.72
CA SER A 53 8.92 14.15 12.51
C SER A 53 8.66 13.35 11.23
N THR A 54 7.41 12.99 10.97
CA THR A 54 6.99 12.27 9.75
C THR A 54 7.32 13.06 8.48
N LEU A 55 6.97 14.34 8.44
CA LEU A 55 7.27 15.20 7.29
C LEU A 55 8.77 15.36 7.05
N ARG A 56 9.58 15.45 8.13
CA ARG A 56 11.05 15.47 7.99
C ARG A 56 11.62 14.17 7.42
N GLU A 57 11.07 13.01 7.83
CA GLU A 57 11.50 11.73 7.27
C GLU A 57 11.14 11.61 5.78
N LEU A 58 9.95 12.07 5.37
CA LEU A 58 9.57 12.16 3.97
C LEU A 58 10.53 13.07 3.19
N ASP A 59 10.87 14.25 3.73
CA ASP A 59 11.85 15.16 3.11
C ASP A 59 13.23 14.51 2.96
N ARG A 60 13.65 13.70 3.96
CA ARG A 60 14.92 12.97 3.92
C ARG A 60 14.89 11.86 2.87
N SER A 61 13.82 11.08 2.87
CA SER A 61 13.64 9.99 1.90
C SER A 61 13.59 10.51 0.46
N ALA A 62 12.91 11.64 0.24
CA ALA A 62 12.79 12.23 -1.09
C ALA A 62 14.14 12.61 -1.72
N LYS A 63 15.13 13.04 -0.94
CA LYS A 63 16.44 13.47 -1.44
C LYS A 63 17.22 12.39 -2.21
N GLY A 64 17.01 11.13 -1.87
CA GLY A 64 17.69 10.01 -2.53
C GLY A 64 16.77 9.17 -3.40
N PHE A 65 15.59 9.66 -3.71
CA PHE A 65 14.64 8.97 -4.57
C PHE A 65 14.84 9.37 -6.03
N HIS A 66 15.05 8.40 -6.92
CA HIS A 66 15.20 8.59 -8.36
C HIS A 66 14.24 7.73 -9.17
N SER A 67 13.96 6.52 -8.70
CA SER A 67 13.11 5.60 -9.42
C SER A 67 12.47 4.57 -8.47
N LEU A 68 11.45 3.88 -8.98
CA LEU A 68 10.75 2.82 -8.27
C LEU A 68 10.18 1.82 -9.26
N SER A 69 10.21 0.55 -8.90
CA SER A 69 9.36 -0.47 -9.49
C SER A 69 8.58 -1.19 -8.39
N ALA A 70 7.33 -1.52 -8.65
CA ALA A 70 6.51 -2.27 -7.73
C ALA A 70 5.41 -3.04 -8.46
N ASP A 71 4.88 -4.07 -7.83
CA ASP A 71 3.59 -4.61 -8.19
C ASP A 71 2.49 -3.78 -7.56
N VAL A 72 1.37 -3.71 -8.26
CA VAL A 72 0.20 -2.94 -7.88
C VAL A 72 -1.01 -3.84 -7.80
N GLU A 73 -1.77 -3.72 -6.73
CA GLU A 73 -3.14 -4.22 -6.62
C GLU A 73 -4.05 -3.03 -6.35
N ARG A 74 -5.06 -2.84 -7.20
CA ARG A 74 -6.06 -1.80 -7.05
C ARG A 74 -7.42 -2.43 -6.79
N THR A 75 -8.03 -2.11 -5.66
CA THR A 75 -9.40 -2.52 -5.32
C THR A 75 -10.31 -1.29 -5.34
N LYS A 76 -11.32 -1.29 -6.21
CA LYS A 76 -12.41 -0.31 -6.17
C LYS A 76 -13.56 -0.85 -5.33
N VAL A 77 -14.13 -0.01 -4.48
CA VAL A 77 -15.30 -0.30 -3.65
C VAL A 77 -16.41 0.67 -4.01
N THR A 78 -17.53 0.13 -4.49
CA THR A 78 -18.74 0.89 -4.75
C THR A 78 -19.72 0.65 -3.60
N VAL A 79 -19.79 1.62 -2.70
CA VAL A 79 -20.44 1.44 -1.37
C VAL A 79 -21.93 1.18 -1.50
N VAL A 80 -22.64 1.88 -2.36
CA VAL A 80 -24.10 1.79 -2.51
C VAL A 80 -24.57 0.37 -2.87
N VAL A 81 -23.81 -0.33 -3.71
CA VAL A 81 -24.13 -1.70 -4.16
C VAL A 81 -23.27 -2.77 -3.48
N ASN A 82 -22.41 -2.35 -2.53
CA ASN A 82 -21.45 -3.23 -1.85
C ASN A 82 -20.63 -4.09 -2.83
N ASP A 83 -20.23 -3.49 -3.96
CA ASP A 83 -19.43 -4.16 -4.97
C ASP A 83 -17.95 -3.89 -4.76
N ARG A 84 -17.12 -4.90 -5.06
CA ARG A 84 -15.65 -4.81 -4.99
C ARG A 84 -15.05 -5.43 -6.24
N SER A 85 -14.28 -4.64 -6.95
CA SER A 85 -13.48 -5.12 -8.08
C SER A 85 -11.99 -4.94 -7.79
N THR A 86 -11.20 -5.96 -8.08
CA THR A 86 -9.75 -5.94 -7.85
C THR A 86 -9.00 -6.19 -9.16
N GLU A 87 -8.04 -5.34 -9.42
CA GLU A 87 -7.16 -5.38 -10.58
C GLU A 87 -5.72 -5.48 -10.12
N ALA A 88 -4.88 -6.23 -10.82
CA ALA A 88 -3.46 -6.33 -10.54
C ALA A 88 -2.62 -5.78 -11.69
N GLY A 89 -1.44 -5.28 -11.38
CA GLY A 89 -0.56 -4.71 -12.38
C GLY A 89 0.85 -4.49 -11.87
N SER A 90 1.57 -3.60 -12.55
CA SER A 90 2.90 -3.14 -12.15
C SER A 90 3.07 -1.65 -12.42
N ILE A 91 3.91 -1.01 -11.65
CA ILE A 91 4.24 0.41 -11.79
C ILE A 91 5.74 0.60 -11.88
N LEU A 92 6.17 1.44 -12.81
CA LEU A 92 7.51 2.00 -12.90
C LEU A 92 7.42 3.51 -12.77
N VAL A 93 8.26 4.09 -11.92
CA VAL A 93 8.39 5.53 -11.76
C VAL A 93 9.87 5.90 -11.90
N ARG A 94 10.17 6.94 -12.63
CA ARG A 94 11.50 7.55 -12.69
C ARG A 94 11.38 9.05 -12.96
N ASP A 95 11.87 9.84 -12.06
CA ASP A 95 11.74 11.30 -12.10
C ASP A 95 10.27 11.72 -12.24
N ASP A 96 9.91 12.35 -13.33
CA ASP A 96 8.55 12.77 -13.67
C ASP A 96 7.83 11.82 -14.64
N LYS A 97 8.37 10.61 -14.85
CA LYS A 97 7.80 9.60 -15.75
C LYS A 97 7.16 8.47 -14.95
N MET A 98 6.05 7.94 -15.45
CA MET A 98 5.36 6.82 -14.84
C MET A 98 4.81 5.89 -15.93
N LEU A 99 4.98 4.60 -15.74
CA LEU A 99 4.33 3.55 -16.50
C LEU A 99 3.56 2.68 -15.53
N LEU A 100 2.24 2.64 -15.66
CA LEU A 100 1.35 1.75 -14.92
C LEU A 100 0.69 0.80 -15.90
N GLU A 101 0.90 -0.49 -15.73
CA GLU A 101 0.34 -1.55 -16.57
C GLU A 101 -0.58 -2.43 -15.74
N MET A 102 -1.89 -2.36 -16.02
CA MET A 102 -2.90 -3.21 -15.39
C MET A 102 -3.16 -4.44 -16.25
N LYS A 103 -3.32 -5.60 -15.63
CA LYS A 103 -3.52 -6.90 -16.27
C LYS A 103 -5.01 -7.14 -16.60
N PRO A 104 -5.32 -8.10 -17.49
CA PRO A 104 -6.70 -8.54 -17.71
C PRO A 104 -7.41 -8.90 -16.37
N PRO A 105 -8.78 -8.76 -16.28
CA PRO A 105 -9.69 -8.51 -17.42
C PRO A 105 -9.70 -7.06 -17.94
N ASP A 106 -9.44 -6.06 -17.11
CA ASP A 106 -9.52 -4.64 -17.46
C ASP A 106 -8.14 -4.06 -17.80
N ALA A 107 -7.44 -4.75 -18.69
CA ALA A 107 -6.08 -4.38 -19.09
C ALA A 107 -6.03 -2.95 -19.63
N ARG A 108 -5.11 -2.15 -19.09
CA ARG A 108 -4.80 -0.81 -19.56
C ARG A 108 -3.38 -0.43 -19.23
N THR A 109 -2.82 0.43 -20.04
CA THR A 109 -1.52 1.04 -19.80
C THR A 109 -1.70 2.53 -19.63
N ILE A 110 -1.21 3.08 -18.53
CA ILE A 110 -1.13 4.52 -18.29
C ILE A 110 0.34 4.91 -18.35
N LEU A 111 0.71 5.69 -19.35
CA LEU A 111 2.06 6.18 -19.53
C LEU A 111 2.08 7.71 -19.42
N ARG A 112 2.80 8.21 -18.43
CA ARG A 112 3.07 9.63 -18.26
C ARG A 112 4.53 9.88 -18.65
N THR A 113 4.76 10.72 -19.65
CA THR A 113 6.11 11.09 -20.13
C THR A 113 6.10 12.49 -20.75
N GLY A 114 7.04 13.35 -20.38
CA GLY A 114 7.03 14.76 -20.77
C GLY A 114 5.72 15.43 -20.33
N ASP A 115 5.10 16.20 -21.20
CA ASP A 115 3.82 16.87 -20.97
C ASP A 115 2.62 16.04 -21.48
N THR A 116 2.78 14.72 -21.62
CA THR A 116 1.73 13.87 -22.19
C THR A 116 1.40 12.70 -21.26
N LEU A 117 0.12 12.48 -21.11
CA LEU A 117 -0.45 11.27 -20.50
C LEU A 117 -1.12 10.44 -21.60
N TYR A 118 -0.74 9.19 -21.70
CA TYR A 118 -1.35 8.21 -22.59
C TYR A 118 -2.14 7.20 -21.77
N ILE A 119 -3.35 6.89 -22.20
CA ILE A 119 -4.16 5.80 -21.65
C ILE A 119 -4.47 4.85 -22.79
N TYR A 120 -3.79 3.71 -22.81
CA TYR A 120 -4.00 2.68 -23.82
C TYR A 120 -4.89 1.56 -23.26
N THR A 121 -5.96 1.24 -24.00
CA THR A 121 -6.91 0.16 -23.68
C THR A 121 -6.79 -0.92 -24.75
N PRO A 122 -6.10 -2.04 -24.47
CA PRO A 122 -5.85 -3.11 -25.45
C PRO A 122 -7.13 -3.70 -26.05
N GLY A 123 -8.15 -3.92 -25.23
CA GLY A 123 -9.44 -4.48 -25.67
C GLY A 123 -10.15 -3.64 -26.72
N LEU A 124 -9.93 -2.32 -26.70
CA LEU A 124 -10.48 -1.37 -27.67
C LEU A 124 -9.49 -1.03 -28.78
N LYS A 125 -8.23 -1.49 -28.70
CA LYS A 125 -7.11 -1.06 -29.56
C LYS A 125 -7.03 0.46 -29.69
N ARG A 126 -7.23 1.17 -28.58
CA ARG A 126 -7.34 2.62 -28.55
C ARG A 126 -6.36 3.22 -27.55
N VAL A 127 -5.69 4.30 -27.93
CA VAL A 127 -4.90 5.14 -27.05
C VAL A 127 -5.46 6.55 -27.01
N GLU A 128 -5.72 7.04 -25.82
CA GLU A 128 -6.11 8.42 -25.54
C GLU A 128 -4.85 9.21 -25.15
N GLU A 129 -4.67 10.36 -25.79
CA GLU A 129 -3.51 11.24 -25.58
C GLU A 129 -3.97 12.57 -25.01
N TYR A 130 -3.59 12.83 -23.75
CA TYR A 130 -3.92 14.05 -23.02
C TYR A 130 -2.67 14.95 -22.92
N ASN A 131 -2.82 16.23 -23.32
CA ASN A 131 -1.78 17.22 -23.11
C ASN A 131 -1.91 17.79 -21.69
N LEU A 132 -0.87 17.63 -20.89
CA LEU A 132 -0.83 18.06 -19.50
C LEU A 132 -0.24 19.46 -19.29
N ALA A 133 0.27 20.13 -20.32
CA ALA A 133 1.10 21.34 -20.18
C ALA A 133 0.54 22.37 -19.19
N GLN A 134 -0.78 22.58 -19.15
CA GLN A 134 -1.45 23.49 -18.23
C GLN A 134 -1.87 22.87 -16.89
N HIS A 135 -1.98 21.54 -16.81
CA HIS A 135 -2.50 20.79 -15.65
C HIS A 135 -1.47 19.81 -15.06
N ARG A 136 -0.23 19.92 -15.50
CA ARG A 136 0.86 19.01 -15.12
C ARG A 136 0.97 18.85 -13.60
N ALA A 137 1.06 19.95 -12.87
CA ALA A 137 1.22 19.91 -11.41
C ALA A 137 0.01 19.25 -10.72
N GLN A 138 -1.21 19.44 -11.25
CA GLN A 138 -2.42 18.81 -10.72
C GLN A 138 -2.42 17.30 -10.95
N VAL A 139 -2.01 16.86 -12.13
CA VAL A 139 -1.95 15.43 -12.47
C VAL A 139 -0.82 14.74 -11.69
N ASP A 140 0.36 15.32 -11.65
CA ASP A 140 1.52 14.76 -10.97
C ASP A 140 1.29 14.59 -9.46
N GLN A 141 0.54 15.51 -8.83
CA GLN A 141 0.20 15.41 -7.41
C GLN A 141 -0.67 14.17 -7.08
N TYR A 142 -1.37 13.59 -8.06
CA TYR A 142 -2.13 12.35 -7.88
C TYR A 142 -1.34 11.13 -8.32
N LEU A 143 -0.73 11.18 -9.52
CA LEU A 143 -0.06 10.02 -10.11
C LEU A 143 1.24 9.66 -9.39
N LEU A 144 1.97 10.67 -8.89
CA LEU A 144 3.27 10.50 -8.24
C LEU A 144 3.20 10.70 -6.72
N LEU A 145 1.99 10.81 -6.18
CA LEU A 145 1.77 11.08 -4.76
C LEU A 145 2.44 9.99 -3.89
N GLY A 146 3.28 10.43 -2.96
CA GLY A 146 4.00 9.54 -2.06
C GLY A 146 5.32 8.98 -2.61
N PHE A 147 5.56 9.02 -3.93
CA PHE A 147 6.80 8.55 -4.53
C PHE A 147 7.81 9.70 -4.64
N GLY A 148 8.74 9.78 -3.67
CA GLY A 148 9.71 10.86 -3.60
C GLY A 148 9.10 12.23 -3.27
N THR A 149 7.88 12.27 -2.79
CA THR A 149 7.18 13.52 -2.43
C THR A 149 7.75 14.06 -1.13
N GLN A 150 8.13 15.35 -1.14
CA GLN A 150 8.60 16.02 0.06
C GLN A 150 7.42 16.39 0.97
N GLY A 151 7.61 16.30 2.30
CA GLY A 151 6.56 16.63 3.27
C GLY A 151 6.03 18.06 3.13
N ARG A 152 6.91 19.03 2.85
CA ARG A 152 6.52 20.42 2.58
C ARG A 152 5.69 20.61 1.29
N GLU A 153 5.91 19.76 0.27
CA GLU A 153 5.09 19.79 -0.95
C GLU A 153 3.68 19.25 -0.67
N LEU A 154 3.58 18.19 0.15
CA LEU A 154 2.28 17.71 0.62
C LEU A 154 1.51 18.84 1.32
N GLN A 155 2.16 19.58 2.21
CA GLN A 155 1.52 20.66 2.95
C GLN A 155 1.10 21.84 2.06
N LYS A 156 1.70 22.03 0.90
CA LYS A 156 1.23 23.07 -0.05
C LYS A 156 -0.14 22.73 -0.63
N SER A 157 -0.33 21.48 -1.03
CA SER A 157 -1.54 21.04 -1.76
C SER A 157 -2.62 20.46 -0.85
N TYR A 158 -2.25 19.99 0.35
CA TYR A 158 -3.15 19.28 1.26
C TYR A 158 -3.09 19.86 2.69
N LEU A 159 -4.20 19.72 3.41
CA LEU A 159 -4.20 19.67 4.86
C LEU A 159 -3.74 18.26 5.22
N VAL A 160 -2.66 18.14 6.00
CA VAL A 160 -2.03 16.87 6.36
C VAL A 160 -2.29 16.57 7.82
N THR A 161 -2.86 15.41 8.10
CA THR A 161 -3.13 14.91 9.45
C THR A 161 -2.42 13.58 9.66
N LEU A 162 -1.71 13.43 10.76
CA LEU A 162 -1.16 12.13 11.18
C LEU A 162 -2.29 11.36 11.89
N LEU A 163 -2.63 10.17 11.38
CA LEU A 163 -3.67 9.32 11.97
C LEU A 163 -3.10 8.29 12.96
N GLY A 164 -1.85 7.83 12.75
CA GLY A 164 -1.22 6.89 13.65
C GLY A 164 -0.16 6.02 12.97
N GLU A 165 0.18 4.93 13.65
CA GLU A 165 1.24 3.99 13.26
C GLU A 165 0.68 2.55 13.15
N PRO A 166 -0.26 2.28 12.20
CA PRO A 166 -0.81 0.94 12.02
C PRO A 166 0.19 0.00 11.36
N THR A 167 -0.07 -1.30 11.47
CA THR A 167 0.65 -2.32 10.71
C THR A 167 -0.14 -2.70 9.46
N VAL A 168 0.49 -2.66 8.30
CA VAL A 168 -0.06 -3.06 7.00
C VAL A 168 0.82 -4.16 6.40
N ASP A 169 0.25 -5.34 6.12
CA ASP A 169 0.96 -6.49 5.57
C ASP A 169 2.30 -6.76 6.31
N GLU A 170 2.23 -6.86 7.65
CA GLU A 170 3.35 -7.09 8.58
C GLU A 170 4.39 -5.95 8.66
N LYS A 171 4.21 -4.87 7.92
CA LYS A 171 5.08 -3.68 7.95
C LYS A 171 4.55 -2.65 8.94
N LYS A 172 5.44 -2.12 9.76
CA LYS A 172 5.15 -0.91 10.55
C LYS A 172 5.02 0.26 9.61
N THR A 173 3.93 0.99 9.73
CA THR A 173 3.64 2.12 8.85
C THR A 173 3.26 3.36 9.65
N VAL A 174 3.42 4.51 9.01
CA VAL A 174 2.85 5.78 9.46
C VAL A 174 1.73 6.15 8.50
N GLU A 175 0.55 6.41 9.05
CA GLU A 175 -0.64 6.77 8.27
C GLU A 175 -0.86 8.28 8.29
N LEU A 176 -0.89 8.87 7.09
CA LEU A 176 -1.27 10.26 6.87
C LEU A 176 -2.62 10.35 6.15
N GLU A 177 -3.47 11.26 6.59
CA GLU A 177 -4.65 11.70 5.85
C GLU A 177 -4.36 13.06 5.18
N LEU A 178 -4.69 13.14 3.91
CA LEU A 178 -4.49 14.31 3.06
C LEU A 178 -5.85 14.81 2.57
N THR A 179 -6.25 16.00 3.01
CA THR A 179 -7.44 16.68 2.50
C THR A 179 -7.02 17.74 1.46
N PRO A 180 -7.43 17.64 0.19
CA PRO A 180 -7.05 18.62 -0.83
C PRO A 180 -7.47 20.03 -0.45
N LYS A 181 -6.59 21.01 -0.68
CA LYS A 181 -6.88 22.44 -0.40
C LYS A 181 -7.68 23.09 -1.53
N SER A 182 -7.45 22.68 -2.78
CA SER A 182 -8.19 23.25 -3.91
C SER A 182 -9.63 22.70 -3.97
N GLN A 183 -10.58 23.55 -4.33
CA GLN A 183 -11.98 23.16 -4.48
C GLN A 183 -12.16 22.18 -5.63
N GLU A 184 -11.42 22.37 -6.72
CA GLU A 184 -11.44 21.51 -7.89
C GLU A 184 -11.06 20.07 -7.54
N ALA A 185 -9.98 19.89 -6.76
CA ALA A 185 -9.57 18.58 -6.29
C ALA A 185 -10.59 17.97 -5.32
N ARG A 186 -11.16 18.77 -4.39
CA ARG A 186 -12.21 18.31 -3.46
C ARG A 186 -13.49 17.87 -4.16
N ASN A 187 -13.79 18.40 -5.33
CA ASN A 187 -14.96 17.98 -6.10
C ASN A 187 -14.85 16.54 -6.60
N GLN A 188 -13.65 16.00 -6.70
CA GLN A 188 -13.35 14.62 -7.15
C GLN A 188 -13.00 13.71 -5.99
N ILE A 189 -12.08 14.14 -5.14
CA ILE A 189 -11.52 13.36 -4.03
C ILE A 189 -11.72 14.13 -2.73
N SER A 190 -12.46 13.55 -1.81
CA SER A 190 -12.72 14.16 -0.50
C SER A 190 -11.49 14.10 0.40
N LYS A 191 -10.77 12.96 0.36
CA LYS A 191 -9.54 12.72 1.11
C LYS A 191 -8.72 11.58 0.53
N ILE A 192 -7.45 11.56 0.84
CA ILE A 192 -6.50 10.50 0.51
C ILE A 192 -5.84 10.04 1.80
N GLN A 193 -5.76 8.73 2.03
CA GLN A 193 -4.98 8.15 3.11
C GLN A 193 -3.76 7.44 2.53
N ILE A 194 -2.60 7.62 3.14
CA ILE A 194 -1.35 7.00 2.69
C ILE A 194 -0.66 6.36 3.88
N TRP A 195 -0.27 5.10 3.71
CA TRP A 195 0.53 4.33 4.65
C TRP A 195 1.96 4.23 4.14
N PHE A 196 2.87 4.89 4.83
CA PHE A 196 4.31 4.86 4.55
C PHE A 196 4.98 3.80 5.41
N ASP A 197 5.74 2.89 4.81
CA ASP A 197 6.62 1.96 5.52
C ASP A 197 7.70 2.77 6.28
N GLU A 198 7.79 2.60 7.59
CA GLU A 198 8.75 3.33 8.44
C GLU A 198 10.22 3.09 8.07
N SER A 199 10.53 1.96 7.42
CA SER A 199 11.90 1.62 7.05
C SER A 199 12.36 2.28 5.74
N SER A 200 11.47 2.43 4.78
CA SER A 200 11.78 2.93 3.44
C SER A 200 11.21 4.31 3.14
N TRP A 201 10.21 4.73 3.89
CA TRP A 201 9.40 5.93 3.66
C TRP A 201 8.79 5.98 2.26
N LEU A 202 8.49 4.80 1.72
CA LEU A 202 7.72 4.63 0.49
C LEU A 202 6.29 4.18 0.85
N PRO A 203 5.28 4.57 0.05
CA PRO A 203 3.92 4.15 0.28
C PRO A 203 3.80 2.63 0.05
N VAL A 204 3.16 1.94 0.96
CA VAL A 204 2.74 0.53 0.80
C VAL A 204 1.27 0.41 0.48
N GLN A 205 0.49 1.43 0.87
CA GLN A 205 -0.93 1.51 0.57
C GLN A 205 -1.36 2.96 0.43
N GLN A 206 -2.31 3.19 -0.47
CA GLN A 206 -3.01 4.46 -0.63
C GLN A 206 -4.50 4.19 -0.76
N GLN A 207 -5.34 5.03 -0.17
CA GLN A 207 -6.79 5.00 -0.35
C GLN A 207 -7.27 6.38 -0.78
N PHE A 208 -8.05 6.41 -1.85
CA PHE A 208 -8.65 7.61 -2.41
C PHE A 208 -10.17 7.54 -2.22
N ASN A 209 -10.72 8.49 -1.49
CA ASN A 209 -12.15 8.53 -1.20
C ASN A 209 -12.82 9.55 -2.15
N GLU A 210 -13.76 9.07 -2.97
CA GLU A 210 -14.48 9.89 -3.93
C GLU A 210 -15.48 10.82 -3.21
N THR A 211 -15.68 11.99 -3.75
CA THR A 211 -16.61 12.96 -3.16
C THR A 211 -18.04 12.62 -3.55
N GLY A 212 -18.95 12.67 -2.58
CA GLY A 212 -20.39 12.55 -2.80
C GLY A 212 -20.93 11.12 -2.82
N SER A 213 -20.26 10.16 -3.44
CA SER A 213 -20.70 8.77 -3.52
C SER A 213 -20.36 7.94 -2.27
N GLY A 214 -19.30 8.31 -1.56
CA GLY A 214 -18.69 7.51 -0.51
C GLY A 214 -17.86 6.35 -1.07
N ASP A 215 -17.77 6.19 -2.37
CA ASP A 215 -16.94 5.19 -3.04
C ASP A 215 -15.46 5.50 -2.81
N TYR A 216 -14.65 4.47 -2.88
CA TYR A 216 -13.22 4.63 -2.73
C TYR A 216 -12.46 3.55 -3.49
N PHE A 217 -11.19 3.79 -3.73
CA PHE A 217 -10.29 2.76 -4.19
C PHE A 217 -9.01 2.72 -3.35
N VAL A 218 -8.53 1.51 -3.16
CA VAL A 218 -7.28 1.22 -2.44
C VAL A 218 -6.25 0.74 -3.44
N ILE A 219 -5.06 1.28 -3.38
CA ILE A 219 -3.90 0.80 -4.12
C ILE A 219 -2.91 0.25 -3.12
N ARG A 220 -2.50 -1.00 -3.29
CA ARG A 220 -1.44 -1.66 -2.53
C ARG A 220 -0.22 -1.86 -3.39
N TYR A 221 0.94 -1.67 -2.81
CA TYR A 221 2.23 -1.83 -3.46
C TYR A 221 3.00 -2.96 -2.80
N SER A 222 3.45 -3.92 -3.59
CA SER A 222 4.27 -5.03 -3.14
C SER A 222 5.53 -5.17 -4.00
N ARG A 223 6.52 -5.95 -3.56
CA ARG A 223 7.80 -6.13 -4.24
C ARG A 223 8.45 -4.81 -4.67
N ILE A 224 8.37 -3.83 -3.78
CA ILE A 224 8.87 -2.48 -4.03
C ILE A 224 10.40 -2.53 -4.12
N VAL A 225 10.94 -2.07 -5.25
CA VAL A 225 12.37 -1.86 -5.45
C VAL A 225 12.62 -0.37 -5.60
N ARG A 226 13.41 0.20 -4.68
CA ARG A 226 13.80 1.60 -4.71
C ARG A 226 15.03 1.78 -5.59
N ASN A 227 15.02 2.80 -6.43
CA ASN A 227 16.09 3.18 -7.32
C ASN A 227 16.59 2.08 -8.27
N PRO A 228 15.68 1.26 -8.90
CA PRO A 228 16.11 0.37 -9.97
C PRO A 228 16.66 1.18 -11.15
N ASP A 229 17.58 0.58 -11.89
CA ASP A 229 18.04 1.17 -13.16
C ASP A 229 16.96 1.00 -14.24
N LEU A 230 16.25 2.09 -14.54
CA LEU A 230 15.17 2.14 -15.53
C LEU A 230 15.61 2.95 -16.74
N GLY A 231 15.86 2.28 -17.85
CA GLY A 231 16.19 2.94 -19.11
C GLY A 231 15.02 3.75 -19.70
N ASP A 232 15.30 4.73 -20.55
CA ASP A 232 14.28 5.55 -21.23
C ASP A 232 13.32 4.75 -22.10
N ALA A 233 13.72 3.55 -22.53
CA ALA A 233 12.90 2.67 -23.34
C ALA A 233 11.56 2.30 -22.68
N HIS A 234 11.55 2.17 -21.34
CA HIS A 234 10.33 1.86 -20.59
C HIS A 234 9.26 2.96 -20.68
N PHE A 235 9.68 4.19 -20.91
CA PHE A 235 8.80 5.36 -20.92
C PHE A 235 8.54 5.93 -22.32
N LYS A 236 8.84 5.16 -23.37
CA LYS A 236 8.54 5.55 -24.75
C LYS A 236 7.17 5.02 -25.18
N PRO A 237 6.30 5.89 -25.73
CA PRO A 237 5.02 5.43 -26.28
C PRO A 237 5.24 4.41 -27.38
N HIS A 238 4.75 3.20 -27.17
CA HIS A 238 4.79 2.13 -28.19
C HIS A 238 3.48 1.36 -28.12
N TRP A 239 2.71 1.43 -29.24
CA TRP A 239 1.41 0.79 -29.30
C TRP A 239 1.37 -0.22 -30.45
N PRO A 240 0.64 -1.33 -30.33
CA PRO A 240 0.48 -2.30 -31.40
C PRO A 240 -0.04 -1.68 -32.69
N LYS A 241 0.32 -2.28 -33.84
CA LYS A 241 -0.18 -1.83 -35.14
C LYS A 241 -1.72 -1.88 -35.18
N GLY A 242 -2.33 -0.84 -35.73
CA GLY A 242 -3.78 -0.70 -35.79
C GLY A 242 -4.40 -0.09 -34.52
N THR A 243 -3.60 0.43 -33.61
CA THR A 243 -4.13 1.22 -32.49
C THR A 243 -4.65 2.56 -32.98
N GLU A 244 -5.91 2.85 -32.65
CA GLU A 244 -6.54 4.14 -32.88
C GLU A 244 -5.99 5.16 -31.87
N LYS A 245 -5.59 6.35 -32.35
CA LYS A 245 -5.16 7.46 -31.51
C LYS A 245 -6.27 8.50 -31.42
N VAL A 246 -6.66 8.81 -30.17
CA VAL A 246 -7.70 9.80 -29.89
C VAL A 246 -7.10 10.89 -29.01
N LYS A 247 -7.40 12.14 -29.34
CA LYS A 247 -7.13 13.30 -28.48
C LYS A 247 -8.46 13.77 -27.92
N PRO A 248 -8.81 13.37 -26.68
CA PRO A 248 -10.02 13.85 -26.05
C PRO A 248 -9.94 15.38 -25.94
N GLN A 249 -11.04 16.03 -26.29
CA GLN A 249 -11.16 17.48 -26.02
C GLN A 249 -11.39 17.63 -24.53
N GLY A 250 -10.50 18.36 -23.85
CA GLY A 250 -10.61 18.71 -22.44
C GLY A 250 -11.69 19.76 -22.20
#